data_55674422ba720b51fd90edddfb06206b
#
_entry.id   55674422ba720b51fd90edddfb06206b
#
_cell.length_a   1.000
_cell.length_b   1.000
_cell.length_c   1.000
_cell.angle_alpha   90.00
_cell.angle_beta   90.00
_cell.angle_gamma   90.00
#
_symmetry.space_group_name_H-M   'P 1'
#
loop_
_entity.id
_entity.type
_entity.pdbx_description
1 polymer ?
#
loop_
_entity_poly.entity_id
_entity_poly.type
_entity_poly.pdbx_seq_one_letter_code
_entity_poly.pdbx_strand_id
1 'polypeptide(L)'
;MLSAVLSANPGDFSASLVRLLGLESVESLSETLVEHYEQMSAHPLDINTSSRAELLSTGFFTPFQVASILDYISDNGPILSFFELSGIIGIGEQMADDLRWFFRCDPPRRQSLKSNRAYRPEVKFTGSIRESVRPSGVGTLAKCELAYGERVTALMAIRDDRPAFSVSLSGRRHLEKLVVGGFNARFAQGLLLWNGFSMSGLYDLAGFSRNPTGLSSSVSSASLVGVASTWSWKRSVLGIGLTEKGLAIMNYGFYTARGSYSLTALYENGACGASADMKATLGLFTLWSEGALYYKDGVLGSAAVGGLYCNIAYRKRVGAFVKARSESFSVQNSNVTGLKPGQSAVGLGVDWQVFSAVGEVLFRGQELSARGLEKWNWTAEWGEFQIEGELRHSWKYASGMKNEMRASVSASGAPFYYGGRVQVHKGKDWSGLCYLEAGLRQALCRVLYFDARKWDDRLYAYARDVPGSFSVPAYYGKGLECSLFVRDPKRWAIKAGYTFYFSDKADKWEVKAYVRF
;
A
#
# COMPACT_ATOMS: atom_id res chain seq x y z
N MET A 1 -17.25 -25.19 8.24
CA MET A 1 -17.16 -23.88 7.56
C MET A 1 -15.79 -23.17 7.67
N LEU A 2 -14.70 -23.91 7.94
CA LEU A 2 -13.33 -23.38 8.02
C LEU A 2 -12.51 -23.62 6.73
N SER A 3 -13.12 -24.15 5.66
CA SER A 3 -12.38 -24.52 4.44
C SER A 3 -12.37 -23.47 3.31
N ALA A 4 -13.14 -22.39 3.43
CA ALA A 4 -13.23 -21.38 2.36
C ALA A 4 -12.16 -20.28 2.41
N VAL A 5 -11.49 -20.09 3.56
CA VAL A 5 -10.41 -19.08 3.70
C VAL A 5 -9.05 -19.59 3.18
N LEU A 6 -8.96 -20.86 2.79
CA LEU A 6 -7.71 -21.54 2.42
C LEU A 6 -7.47 -21.64 0.90
N SER A 7 -8.32 -21.03 0.05
CA SER A 7 -8.19 -21.20 -1.40
C SER A 7 -7.42 -20.08 -2.12
N ALA A 8 -7.03 -19.02 -1.42
CA ALA A 8 -6.32 -17.92 -2.06
C ALA A 8 -4.85 -18.28 -2.39
N ASN A 9 -4.46 -18.02 -3.61
CA ASN A 9 -3.11 -18.26 -4.15
C ASN A 9 -2.09 -17.28 -3.52
N PRO A 10 -0.85 -17.68 -3.15
CA PRO A 10 0.13 -16.73 -2.57
C PRO A 10 0.49 -15.54 -3.49
N GLY A 11 0.22 -15.66 -4.79
CA GLY A 11 0.33 -14.55 -5.74
C GLY A 11 -0.80 -13.53 -5.62
N ASP A 12 -1.96 -13.93 -5.13
CA ASP A 12 -3.16 -13.10 -5.12
C ASP A 12 -3.12 -11.98 -4.09
N PHE A 13 -2.52 -12.21 -2.90
CA PHE A 13 -2.43 -11.19 -1.85
C PHE A 13 -1.71 -9.92 -2.33
N SER A 14 -0.49 -10.06 -2.85
CA SER A 14 0.29 -8.90 -3.31
C SER A 14 -0.33 -8.25 -4.54
N ALA A 15 -0.90 -9.04 -5.45
CA ALA A 15 -1.62 -8.53 -6.62
C ALA A 15 -2.91 -7.81 -6.21
N SER A 16 -3.70 -8.36 -5.28
CA SER A 16 -4.90 -7.73 -4.73
C SER A 16 -4.56 -6.44 -4.02
N LEU A 17 -3.47 -6.42 -3.25
CA LEU A 17 -3.00 -5.23 -2.55
C LEU A 17 -2.59 -4.12 -3.52
N VAL A 18 -1.88 -4.47 -4.60
CA VAL A 18 -1.51 -3.52 -5.68
C VAL A 18 -2.75 -2.91 -6.31
N ARG A 19 -3.77 -3.72 -6.63
CA ARG A 19 -5.03 -3.24 -7.21
C ARG A 19 -5.82 -2.34 -6.27
N LEU A 20 -5.97 -2.74 -5.00
CA LEU A 20 -6.70 -1.97 -3.98
C LEU A 20 -6.04 -0.62 -3.68
N LEU A 21 -4.71 -0.57 -3.68
CA LEU A 21 -3.94 0.65 -3.43
C LEU A 21 -3.68 1.48 -4.70
N GLY A 22 -4.05 0.98 -5.89
CA GLY A 22 -3.80 1.65 -7.17
C GLY A 22 -2.32 1.81 -7.47
N LEU A 23 -1.48 0.82 -7.08
CA LEU A 23 -0.05 0.86 -7.31
C LEU A 23 0.30 0.33 -8.70
N GLU A 24 1.50 0.70 -9.15
CA GLU A 24 2.00 0.34 -10.48
C GLU A 24 2.29 -1.15 -10.63
N SER A 25 2.92 -1.74 -9.62
CA SER A 25 3.31 -3.16 -9.62
C SER A 25 3.65 -3.63 -8.19
N VAL A 26 3.88 -4.93 -8.04
CA VAL A 26 4.27 -5.52 -6.75
C VAL A 26 5.60 -4.92 -6.24
N GLU A 27 6.53 -4.60 -7.15
CA GLU A 27 7.78 -3.94 -6.80
C GLU A 27 7.59 -2.52 -6.24
N SER A 28 6.39 -1.97 -6.40
CA SER A 28 5.98 -0.69 -5.82
C SER A 28 5.56 -0.78 -4.36
N LEU A 29 5.42 -1.97 -3.80
CA LEU A 29 5.15 -2.17 -2.39
C LEU A 29 6.41 -1.93 -1.55
N SER A 30 6.24 -1.48 -0.32
CA SER A 30 7.33 -1.41 0.66
C SER A 30 7.17 -2.51 1.72
N GLU A 31 8.25 -2.90 2.36
CA GLU A 31 8.21 -3.85 3.47
C GLU A 31 7.21 -3.42 4.55
N THR A 32 7.25 -2.15 4.95
CA THR A 32 6.35 -1.60 5.98
C THR A 32 4.87 -1.60 5.55
N LEU A 33 4.61 -1.44 4.25
CA LEU A 33 3.26 -1.47 3.71
C LEU A 33 2.71 -2.90 3.68
N VAL A 34 3.49 -3.82 3.14
CA VAL A 34 3.13 -5.25 3.10
C VAL A 34 2.89 -5.78 4.51
N GLU A 35 3.79 -5.47 5.44
CA GLU A 35 3.67 -5.85 6.84
C GLU A 35 2.38 -5.34 7.49
N HIS A 36 2.03 -4.09 7.25
CA HIS A 36 0.77 -3.51 7.76
C HIS A 36 -0.45 -4.28 7.25
N TYR A 37 -0.50 -4.59 5.96
CA TYR A 37 -1.65 -5.29 5.38
C TYR A 37 -1.63 -6.80 5.64
N GLU A 38 -0.49 -7.43 5.85
CA GLU A 38 -0.42 -8.81 6.34
C GLU A 38 -1.01 -8.93 7.75
N GLN A 39 -0.74 -7.96 8.63
CA GLN A 39 -1.38 -7.89 9.94
C GLN A 39 -2.90 -7.72 9.82
N MET A 40 -3.36 -6.84 8.95
CA MET A 40 -4.79 -6.65 8.71
C MET A 40 -5.43 -7.93 8.15
N SER A 41 -4.78 -8.62 7.23
CA SER A 41 -5.25 -9.90 6.68
C SER A 41 -5.28 -11.03 7.72
N ALA A 42 -4.38 -10.99 8.71
CA ALA A 42 -4.40 -11.94 9.82
C ALA A 42 -5.62 -11.73 10.76
N HIS A 43 -6.14 -10.50 10.81
CA HIS A 43 -7.30 -10.11 11.62
C HIS A 43 -8.31 -9.31 10.78
N PRO A 44 -9.04 -9.97 9.86
CA PRO A 44 -9.97 -9.29 8.97
C PRO A 44 -11.04 -8.51 9.72
N LEU A 45 -11.29 -7.27 9.29
CA LEU A 45 -12.32 -6.40 9.85
C LEU A 45 -13.72 -6.90 9.44
N ASP A 46 -14.68 -6.77 10.32
CA ASP A 46 -16.08 -7.01 9.98
C ASP A 46 -16.68 -5.74 9.37
N ILE A 47 -17.05 -5.83 8.09
CA ILE A 47 -17.58 -4.69 7.34
C ILE A 47 -18.88 -4.11 7.92
N ASN A 48 -19.66 -4.97 8.60
CA ASN A 48 -20.95 -4.59 9.19
C ASN A 48 -20.83 -3.81 10.50
N THR A 49 -19.72 -3.99 11.22
CA THR A 49 -19.51 -3.39 12.53
C THR A 49 -18.43 -2.30 12.51
N SER A 50 -17.67 -2.22 11.42
CA SER A 50 -16.62 -1.22 11.27
C SER A 50 -17.17 0.19 11.18
N SER A 51 -16.56 1.11 11.93
CA SER A 51 -16.87 2.53 11.87
C SER A 51 -16.37 3.16 10.55
N ARG A 52 -16.88 4.35 10.24
CA ARG A 52 -16.41 5.14 9.10
C ARG A 52 -14.91 5.35 9.13
N ALA A 53 -14.33 5.69 10.28
CA ALA A 53 -12.90 5.94 10.40
C ALA A 53 -12.08 4.65 10.29
N GLU A 54 -12.56 3.52 10.79
CA GLU A 54 -11.91 2.23 10.57
C GLU A 54 -11.88 1.86 9.10
N LEU A 55 -13.00 1.96 8.38
CA LEU A 55 -13.05 1.69 6.94
C LEU A 55 -12.11 2.62 6.15
N LEU A 56 -12.10 3.92 6.45
CA LEU A 56 -11.17 4.86 5.82
C LEU A 56 -9.71 4.57 6.17
N SER A 57 -9.43 4.16 7.41
CA SER A 57 -8.06 3.88 7.87
C SER A 57 -7.39 2.72 7.13
N THR A 58 -8.17 1.87 6.47
CA THR A 58 -7.64 0.79 5.62
C THR A 58 -6.94 1.32 4.37
N GLY A 59 -7.27 2.51 3.90
CA GLY A 59 -6.75 3.08 2.66
C GLY A 59 -7.34 2.49 1.37
N PHE A 60 -8.21 1.50 1.47
CA PHE A 60 -8.82 0.84 0.30
C PHE A 60 -10.01 1.61 -0.26
N PHE A 61 -10.75 2.28 0.61
CA PHE A 61 -11.99 2.96 0.25
C PHE A 61 -11.82 4.45 0.10
N THR A 62 -12.51 4.99 -0.88
CA THR A 62 -12.78 6.42 -0.94
C THR A 62 -13.87 6.80 0.06
N PRO A 63 -13.95 8.05 0.52
CA PRO A 63 -15.04 8.50 1.38
C PRO A 63 -16.44 8.25 0.80
N PHE A 64 -16.58 8.30 -0.53
CA PHE A 64 -17.83 7.97 -1.21
C PHE A 64 -18.20 6.49 -1.05
N GLN A 65 -17.24 5.58 -1.26
CA GLN A 65 -17.46 4.13 -1.08
C GLN A 65 -17.84 3.79 0.36
N VAL A 66 -17.15 4.40 1.33
CA VAL A 66 -17.52 4.24 2.75
C VAL A 66 -18.93 4.75 3.04
N ALA A 67 -19.31 5.90 2.48
CA ALA A 67 -20.68 6.41 2.63
C ALA A 67 -21.70 5.43 2.02
N SER A 68 -21.43 4.92 0.80
CA SER A 68 -22.29 3.95 0.13
C SER A 68 -22.47 2.65 0.93
N ILE A 69 -21.38 2.14 1.54
CA ILE A 69 -21.43 0.95 2.40
C ILE A 69 -22.30 1.21 3.64
N LEU A 70 -22.06 2.32 4.33
CA LEU A 70 -22.79 2.65 5.56
C LEU A 70 -24.27 2.98 5.31
N ASP A 71 -24.58 3.68 4.21
CA ASP A 71 -25.95 3.95 3.79
C ASP A 71 -26.66 2.63 3.43
N TYR A 72 -25.97 1.73 2.68
CA TYR A 72 -26.52 0.40 2.37
C TYR A 72 -26.87 -0.39 3.63
N ILE A 73 -25.94 -0.44 4.60
CA ILE A 73 -26.17 -1.15 5.88
C ILE A 73 -27.32 -0.50 6.66
N SER A 74 -27.45 0.84 6.62
CA SER A 74 -28.56 1.55 7.28
C SER A 74 -29.90 1.24 6.66
N ASP A 75 -29.98 1.14 5.34
CA ASP A 75 -31.23 1.02 4.60
C ASP A 75 -31.67 -0.42 4.36
N ASN A 76 -30.71 -1.33 4.13
CA ASN A 76 -30.98 -2.72 3.77
C ASN A 76 -30.59 -3.74 4.86
N GLY A 77 -29.89 -3.28 5.91
CA GLY A 77 -29.36 -4.17 6.93
C GLY A 77 -27.95 -4.68 6.61
N PRO A 78 -27.45 -5.67 7.37
CA PRO A 78 -26.08 -6.14 7.28
C PRO A 78 -25.80 -6.83 5.94
N ILE A 79 -24.61 -6.56 5.38
CA ILE A 79 -24.07 -7.20 4.18
C ILE A 79 -23.75 -8.66 4.51
N LEU A 80 -24.32 -9.61 3.79
CA LEU A 80 -24.22 -11.04 4.07
C LEU A 80 -23.13 -11.74 3.26
N SER A 81 -22.68 -11.14 2.16
CA SER A 81 -21.67 -11.74 1.27
C SER A 81 -20.88 -10.70 0.48
N PHE A 82 -19.73 -11.10 -0.02
CA PHE A 82 -18.95 -10.27 -0.94
C PHE A 82 -19.64 -10.06 -2.30
N PHE A 83 -20.52 -10.98 -2.68
CA PHE A 83 -21.37 -10.79 -3.85
C PHE A 83 -22.34 -9.61 -3.66
N GLU A 84 -22.96 -9.53 -2.51
CA GLU A 84 -23.82 -8.39 -2.14
C GLU A 84 -23.02 -7.09 -2.04
N LEU A 85 -21.83 -7.14 -1.42
CA LEU A 85 -20.90 -6.01 -1.38
C LEU A 85 -20.54 -5.50 -2.78
N SER A 86 -20.38 -6.40 -3.76
CA SER A 86 -20.05 -6.02 -5.14
C SER A 86 -21.14 -5.20 -5.84
N GLY A 87 -22.38 -5.34 -5.41
CA GLY A 87 -23.52 -4.57 -5.91
C GLY A 87 -23.62 -3.15 -5.36
N ILE A 88 -22.86 -2.80 -4.32
CA ILE A 88 -22.86 -1.46 -3.74
C ILE A 88 -22.15 -0.48 -4.70
N ILE A 89 -22.75 0.70 -4.87
CA ILE A 89 -22.26 1.72 -5.79
C ILE A 89 -20.81 2.09 -5.47
N GLY A 90 -19.94 1.90 -6.45
CA GLY A 90 -18.52 2.23 -6.37
C GLY A 90 -17.61 1.08 -5.94
N ILE A 91 -18.12 -0.10 -5.58
CA ILE A 91 -17.33 -1.28 -5.20
C ILE A 91 -17.02 -2.14 -6.44
N GLY A 92 -17.99 -2.85 -6.99
CA GLY A 92 -17.82 -3.77 -8.12
C GLY A 92 -17.17 -5.11 -7.74
N GLU A 93 -17.26 -6.10 -8.64
CA GLU A 93 -16.87 -7.49 -8.37
C GLU A 93 -15.39 -7.64 -8.02
N GLN A 94 -14.48 -7.08 -8.85
CA GLN A 94 -13.05 -7.23 -8.64
C GLN A 94 -12.59 -6.65 -7.29
N MET A 95 -13.12 -5.50 -6.91
CA MET A 95 -12.78 -4.90 -5.62
C MET A 95 -13.33 -5.74 -4.47
N ALA A 96 -14.56 -6.25 -4.58
CA ALA A 96 -15.16 -7.10 -3.56
C ALA A 96 -14.35 -8.40 -3.37
N ASP A 97 -13.85 -8.99 -4.45
CA ASP A 97 -12.99 -10.17 -4.36
C ASP A 97 -11.63 -9.85 -3.72
N ASP A 98 -11.01 -8.74 -4.09
CA ASP A 98 -9.75 -8.31 -3.48
C ASP A 98 -9.90 -8.00 -1.98
N LEU A 99 -11.06 -7.48 -1.57
CA LEU A 99 -11.36 -7.16 -0.16
C LEU A 99 -11.51 -8.40 0.73
N ARG A 100 -11.72 -9.59 0.19
CA ARG A 100 -11.82 -10.85 0.97
C ARG A 100 -10.58 -11.16 1.81
N TRP A 101 -9.45 -10.60 1.46
CA TRP A 101 -8.23 -10.73 2.25
C TRP A 101 -8.27 -9.97 3.57
N PHE A 102 -9.04 -8.88 3.63
CA PHE A 102 -8.97 -7.88 4.68
C PHE A 102 -10.27 -7.71 5.45
N PHE A 103 -11.37 -8.22 4.90
CA PHE A 103 -12.70 -8.09 5.46
C PHE A 103 -13.42 -9.41 5.57
N ARG A 104 -14.43 -9.42 6.43
CA ARG A 104 -15.42 -10.47 6.55
C ARG A 104 -16.82 -9.86 6.54
N CYS A 105 -17.79 -10.61 6.05
CA CYS A 105 -19.21 -10.28 6.07
C CYS A 105 -19.88 -11.25 7.03
N ASP A 106 -19.67 -11.06 8.33
CA ASP A 106 -20.33 -11.91 9.33
C ASP A 106 -21.75 -11.41 9.54
N PRO A 107 -22.77 -12.27 9.43
CA PRO A 107 -24.12 -11.88 9.82
C PRO A 107 -24.07 -11.52 11.32
N PRO A 108 -24.80 -10.45 11.73
CA PRO A 108 -24.84 -10.08 13.12
C PRO A 108 -25.27 -11.29 13.91
N ARG A 109 -24.42 -11.75 14.81
CA ARG A 109 -24.81 -12.84 15.74
C ARG A 109 -26.08 -12.36 16.40
N ARG A 110 -27.21 -13.02 16.10
CA ARG A 110 -28.43 -12.88 16.90
C ARG A 110 -27.99 -13.04 18.34
N GLN A 111 -27.92 -11.94 19.08
CA GLN A 111 -27.72 -12.01 20.51
C GLN A 111 -28.88 -12.87 21.01
N SER A 112 -28.58 -14.12 21.28
CA SER A 112 -29.50 -15.01 21.96
C SER A 112 -29.84 -14.33 23.28
N LEU A 113 -31.07 -13.88 23.42
CA LEU A 113 -31.61 -13.17 24.57
C LEU A 113 -31.49 -13.99 25.90
N LYS A 114 -30.70 -15.05 25.93
CA LYS A 114 -30.52 -15.97 27.06
C LYS A 114 -29.05 -16.26 27.36
N SER A 115 -28.18 -15.26 27.41
CA SER A 115 -26.89 -15.46 28.06
C SER A 115 -26.51 -14.21 28.85
N ASN A 116 -26.94 -14.19 30.11
CA ASN A 116 -26.37 -13.34 31.18
C ASN A 116 -24.94 -13.79 31.57
N ARG A 117 -24.17 -14.38 30.64
CA ARG A 117 -22.73 -14.55 30.83
C ARG A 117 -22.10 -13.20 30.58
N ALA A 118 -21.60 -12.59 31.64
CA ALA A 118 -20.75 -11.40 31.56
C ALA A 118 -19.72 -11.62 30.45
N TYR A 119 -19.73 -10.74 29.42
CA TYR A 119 -18.76 -10.76 28.34
C TYR A 119 -17.35 -10.66 28.97
N ARG A 120 -16.63 -11.79 28.98
CA ARG A 120 -15.23 -11.79 29.38
C ARG A 120 -14.42 -11.47 28.12
N PRO A 121 -13.73 -10.33 28.07
CA PRO A 121 -12.89 -10.01 26.93
C PRO A 121 -11.81 -11.08 26.78
N GLU A 122 -11.67 -11.60 25.57
CA GLU A 122 -10.65 -12.58 25.24
C GLU A 122 -9.31 -11.91 25.12
N VAL A 123 -8.28 -12.48 25.75
CA VAL A 123 -6.88 -12.08 25.56
C VAL A 123 -6.31 -12.88 24.41
N LYS A 124 -5.87 -12.22 23.34
CA LYS A 124 -5.18 -12.85 22.23
C LYS A 124 -3.74 -12.39 22.21
N PHE A 125 -2.83 -13.34 22.15
CA PHE A 125 -1.41 -13.11 22.00
C PHE A 125 -0.95 -13.69 20.67
N THR A 126 -0.17 -12.92 19.90
CA THR A 126 0.48 -13.39 18.68
C THR A 126 1.94 -12.93 18.72
N GLY A 127 2.85 -13.86 18.59
CA GLY A 127 4.28 -13.58 18.50
C GLY A 127 4.84 -14.06 17.15
N SER A 128 5.88 -13.39 16.69
CA SER A 128 6.65 -13.84 15.52
C SER A 128 8.11 -13.41 15.64
N ILE A 129 9.00 -14.27 15.14
CA ILE A 129 10.43 -14.00 15.04
C ILE A 129 10.81 -14.22 13.58
N ARG A 130 11.59 -13.30 13.04
CA ARG A 130 12.21 -13.38 11.72
C ARG A 130 13.70 -13.16 11.85
N GLU A 131 14.47 -14.05 11.28
CA GLU A 131 15.91 -13.91 11.14
C GLU A 131 16.31 -13.91 9.67
N SER A 132 17.30 -13.10 9.31
CA SER A 132 17.91 -13.08 7.99
C SER A 132 19.41 -13.13 8.14
N VAL A 133 20.05 -14.11 7.51
CA VAL A 133 21.49 -14.30 7.52
C VAL A 133 22.04 -14.02 6.12
N ARG A 134 23.03 -13.13 6.05
CA ARG A 134 23.69 -12.69 4.81
C ARG A 134 25.20 -12.59 5.05
N PRO A 135 26.03 -12.54 4.01
CA PRO A 135 27.47 -12.27 4.18
C PRO A 135 27.78 -10.98 4.94
N SER A 136 26.87 -10.00 4.87
CA SER A 136 27.01 -8.70 5.55
C SER A 136 26.58 -8.70 7.02
N GLY A 137 26.00 -9.79 7.53
CA GLY A 137 25.56 -9.91 8.92
C GLY A 137 24.19 -10.57 9.09
N VAL A 138 23.76 -10.61 10.33
CA VAL A 138 22.46 -11.17 10.74
C VAL A 138 21.51 -10.01 11.07
N GLY A 139 20.30 -10.06 10.53
CA GLY A 139 19.22 -9.15 10.88
C GLY A 139 18.11 -9.90 11.60
N THR A 140 17.65 -9.37 12.72
CA THR A 140 16.60 -9.98 13.55
C THR A 140 15.41 -9.04 13.69
N LEU A 141 14.20 -9.57 13.58
CA LEU A 141 12.96 -8.88 13.88
C LEU A 141 12.08 -9.79 14.75
N ALA A 142 11.86 -9.39 15.98
CA ALA A 142 10.87 -10.00 16.86
C ALA A 142 9.67 -9.06 16.99
N LYS A 143 8.46 -9.60 16.93
CA LYS A 143 7.21 -8.86 17.11
C LYS A 143 6.29 -9.62 18.05
N CYS A 144 5.55 -8.87 18.85
CA CYS A 144 4.42 -9.40 19.59
C CYS A 144 3.23 -8.43 19.53
N GLU A 145 2.06 -9.01 19.53
CA GLU A 145 0.78 -8.33 19.60
C GLU A 145 -0.03 -8.93 20.74
N LEU A 146 -0.52 -8.08 21.61
CA LEU A 146 -1.43 -8.42 22.68
C LEU A 146 -2.74 -7.67 22.47
N ALA A 147 -3.82 -8.38 22.20
CA ALA A 147 -5.14 -7.81 22.09
C ALA A 147 -6.02 -8.22 23.29
N TYR A 148 -6.69 -7.25 23.89
CA TYR A 148 -7.66 -7.46 24.97
C TYR A 148 -9.04 -7.05 24.50
N GLY A 149 -9.82 -8.05 24.09
CA GLY A 149 -11.08 -7.84 23.38
C GLY A 149 -10.85 -7.07 22.08
N GLU A 150 -11.80 -6.19 21.74
CA GLU A 150 -11.71 -5.31 20.57
C GLU A 150 -11.24 -3.89 20.92
N ARG A 151 -10.87 -3.65 22.19
CA ARG A 151 -10.62 -2.30 22.70
C ARG A 151 -9.17 -1.93 22.88
N VAL A 152 -8.34 -2.86 23.23
CA VAL A 152 -6.94 -2.60 23.54
C VAL A 152 -6.07 -3.47 22.67
N THR A 153 -5.16 -2.87 21.95
CA THR A 153 -4.12 -3.59 21.21
C THR A 153 -2.76 -2.99 21.55
N ALA A 154 -1.86 -3.81 22.03
CA ALA A 154 -0.47 -3.45 22.27
C ALA A 154 0.41 -4.17 21.26
N LEU A 155 1.21 -3.41 20.54
CA LEU A 155 2.19 -3.87 19.57
C LEU A 155 3.59 -3.60 20.10
N MET A 156 4.48 -4.56 19.99
CA MET A 156 5.89 -4.39 20.30
C MET A 156 6.72 -5.04 19.18
N ALA A 157 7.77 -4.37 18.78
CA ALA A 157 8.74 -4.88 17.83
C ALA A 157 10.16 -4.59 18.31
N ILE A 158 11.07 -5.53 18.09
CA ILE A 158 12.50 -5.34 18.30
C ILE A 158 13.18 -5.68 16.96
N ARG A 159 13.79 -4.67 16.36
CA ARG A 159 14.50 -4.80 15.07
C ARG A 159 15.96 -4.43 15.29
N ASP A 160 16.86 -5.40 15.11
CA ASP A 160 18.30 -5.18 15.24
C ASP A 160 18.64 -4.36 16.51
N ASP A 161 18.16 -4.82 17.68
CA ASP A 161 18.30 -4.20 19.01
C ASP A 161 17.59 -2.84 19.21
N ARG A 162 16.76 -2.42 18.25
CA ARG A 162 15.95 -1.21 18.39
C ARG A 162 14.50 -1.55 18.73
N PRO A 163 14.08 -1.28 19.98
CA PRO A 163 12.70 -1.53 20.38
C PRO A 163 11.76 -0.44 19.83
N ALA A 164 10.56 -0.85 19.47
CA ALA A 164 9.44 0.02 19.14
C ALA A 164 8.18 -0.53 19.80
N PHE A 165 7.31 0.34 20.26
CA PHE A 165 6.03 -0.05 20.85
C PHE A 165 4.91 0.88 20.41
N SER A 166 3.69 0.37 20.45
CA SER A 166 2.48 1.14 20.19
C SER A 166 1.32 0.51 20.96
N VAL A 167 0.61 1.30 21.73
CA VAL A 167 -0.61 0.88 22.41
C VAL A 167 -1.77 1.67 21.83
N SER A 168 -2.79 0.98 21.35
CA SER A 168 -4.01 1.59 20.85
C SER A 168 -5.22 1.20 21.68
N LEU A 169 -6.03 2.19 21.99
CA LEU A 169 -7.29 2.06 22.72
C LEU A 169 -8.42 2.47 21.80
N SER A 170 -9.32 1.55 21.48
CA SER A 170 -10.58 1.88 20.82
C SER A 170 -11.56 2.45 21.85
N GLY A 171 -12.00 3.69 21.60
CA GLY A 171 -12.80 4.44 22.56
C GLY A 171 -14.28 4.14 22.50
N ARG A 172 -15.06 5.00 23.16
CA ARG A 172 -16.52 5.01 23.15
C ARG A 172 -17.04 6.38 22.77
N ARG A 173 -18.21 6.42 22.15
CA ARG A 173 -18.87 7.65 21.69
C ARG A 173 -18.01 8.36 20.63
N HIS A 174 -17.48 9.53 20.97
CA HIS A 174 -16.77 10.39 20.02
C HIS A 174 -15.27 10.09 19.93
N LEU A 175 -14.64 9.57 20.96
CA LEU A 175 -13.25 9.11 20.88
C LEU A 175 -13.23 7.73 20.20
N GLU A 176 -12.79 7.66 18.95
CA GLU A 176 -12.68 6.40 18.22
C GLU A 176 -11.41 5.66 18.60
N LYS A 177 -10.28 6.38 18.64
CA LYS A 177 -8.98 5.76 18.86
C LYS A 177 -8.03 6.69 19.60
N LEU A 178 -7.30 6.14 20.56
CA LEU A 178 -6.15 6.76 21.20
C LEU A 178 -4.93 5.85 20.96
N VAL A 179 -3.83 6.42 20.51
CA VAL A 179 -2.56 5.70 20.30
C VAL A 179 -1.47 6.34 21.13
N VAL A 180 -0.70 5.52 21.83
CA VAL A 180 0.47 5.94 22.60
C VAL A 180 1.67 5.11 22.14
N GLY A 181 2.78 5.78 21.83
CA GLY A 181 3.96 5.17 21.23
C GLY A 181 4.05 5.41 19.73
N GLY A 182 4.35 4.38 18.95
CA GLY A 182 4.49 4.49 17.49
C GLY A 182 3.15 4.65 16.75
N PHE A 183 3.05 5.63 15.87
CA PHE A 183 1.88 5.82 15.01
C PHE A 183 2.24 6.34 13.62
N ASN A 184 1.37 6.09 12.66
CA ASN A 184 1.41 6.71 11.34
C ASN A 184 0.35 7.79 11.25
N ALA A 185 0.66 8.85 10.47
CA ALA A 185 -0.27 9.92 10.14
C ALA A 185 -0.26 10.15 8.63
N ARG A 186 -1.41 9.96 7.97
CA ARG A 186 -1.56 10.09 6.52
C ARG A 186 -2.85 10.83 6.23
N PHE A 187 -2.71 12.08 5.85
CA PHE A 187 -3.84 12.97 5.61
C PHE A 187 -3.84 13.52 4.20
N ALA A 188 -5.01 13.79 3.68
CA ALA A 188 -5.25 14.43 2.38
C ALA A 188 -4.55 13.67 1.21
N GLN A 189 -3.91 14.38 0.29
CA GLN A 189 -3.07 13.81 -0.76
C GLN A 189 -1.59 13.69 -0.31
N GLY A 190 -1.28 14.11 0.91
CA GLY A 190 0.03 13.95 1.53
C GLY A 190 1.02 15.06 1.27
N LEU A 191 0.58 16.25 0.92
CA LEU A 191 1.49 17.38 0.71
C LEU A 191 2.15 17.85 2.01
N LEU A 192 1.40 17.86 3.14
CA LEU A 192 1.96 18.22 4.44
C LEU A 192 2.39 17.00 5.26
N LEU A 193 1.55 15.97 5.32
CA LEU A 193 1.78 14.88 6.23
C LEU A 193 1.37 13.53 5.64
N TRP A 194 2.40 12.75 5.32
CA TRP A 194 2.26 11.39 4.87
C TRP A 194 3.50 10.61 5.30
N ASN A 195 3.53 10.13 6.53
CA ASN A 195 4.67 9.37 6.99
C ASN A 195 4.60 7.90 6.55
N GLY A 196 5.78 7.29 6.48
CA GLY A 196 5.98 5.96 5.93
C GLY A 196 6.51 6.00 4.50
N PHE A 197 6.61 4.84 3.89
CA PHE A 197 7.15 4.73 2.54
C PHE A 197 6.23 5.36 1.51
N SER A 198 6.81 6.10 0.61
CA SER A 198 6.16 6.68 -0.55
C SER A 198 7.02 6.49 -1.78
N MET A 199 6.47 5.86 -2.80
CA MET A 199 7.18 5.69 -4.06
C MET A 199 7.09 6.94 -4.93
N SER A 200 8.23 7.23 -5.59
CA SER A 200 8.29 8.18 -6.68
C SER A 200 8.14 7.41 -7.99
N GLY A 201 7.04 7.58 -8.69
CA GLY A 201 6.80 6.90 -9.96
C GLY A 201 5.55 7.44 -10.66
N LEU A 202 5.25 6.90 -11.82
CA LEU A 202 3.94 6.97 -12.42
C LEU A 202 3.07 5.86 -11.84
N TYR A 203 1.84 6.20 -11.51
CA TYR A 203 0.82 5.27 -11.05
C TYR A 203 -0.24 5.12 -12.12
N ASP A 204 -1.08 4.11 -11.98
CA ASP A 204 -2.35 4.08 -12.69
C ASP A 204 -3.16 5.33 -12.38
N LEU A 205 -4.07 5.72 -13.25
CA LEU A 205 -4.84 6.96 -13.09
C LEU A 205 -5.52 7.06 -11.71
N ALA A 206 -6.00 5.93 -11.17
CA ALA A 206 -6.58 5.87 -9.83
C ALA A 206 -5.57 6.16 -8.70
N GLY A 207 -4.32 5.77 -8.87
CA GLY A 207 -3.26 5.93 -7.88
C GLY A 207 -2.78 7.38 -7.71
N PHE A 208 -3.15 8.29 -8.61
CA PHE A 208 -2.84 9.72 -8.43
C PHE A 208 -3.68 10.38 -7.34
N SER A 209 -4.88 9.87 -7.09
CA SER A 209 -5.73 10.32 -6.00
C SER A 209 -5.60 9.38 -4.82
N ARG A 210 -4.90 9.80 -3.79
CA ARG A 210 -4.66 8.99 -2.59
C ARG A 210 -5.88 8.90 -1.70
N ASN A 211 -5.93 7.82 -0.93
CA ASN A 211 -6.90 7.64 0.13
C ASN A 211 -6.20 7.85 1.48
N PRO A 212 -6.57 8.90 2.23
CA PRO A 212 -5.98 9.15 3.54
C PRO A 212 -6.38 8.07 4.53
N THR A 213 -5.41 7.55 5.30
CA THR A 213 -5.65 6.53 6.34
C THR A 213 -5.79 7.11 7.74
N GLY A 214 -5.64 8.43 7.89
CA GLY A 214 -5.70 9.10 9.20
C GLY A 214 -4.55 8.69 10.12
N LEU A 215 -4.86 8.57 11.42
CA LEU A 215 -3.94 8.14 12.46
C LEU A 215 -4.07 6.64 12.73
N SER A 216 -2.97 5.91 12.70
CA SER A 216 -2.95 4.46 12.96
C SER A 216 -1.75 4.04 13.79
N SER A 217 -1.93 3.03 14.67
CA SER A 217 -0.83 2.43 15.45
C SER A 217 0.19 1.77 14.52
N SER A 218 1.48 1.89 14.84
CA SER A 218 2.56 1.33 14.04
C SER A 218 3.83 1.15 14.86
N VAL A 219 4.56 0.07 14.60
CA VAL A 219 5.89 -0.20 15.18
C VAL A 219 6.97 -0.28 14.09
N SER A 220 6.72 0.33 12.95
CA SER A 220 7.71 0.41 11.87
C SER A 220 8.81 1.44 12.18
N SER A 221 9.97 1.30 11.56
CA SER A 221 11.08 2.25 11.70
C SER A 221 10.76 3.66 11.18
N ALA A 222 9.74 3.80 10.35
CA ALA A 222 9.28 5.08 9.79
C ALA A 222 8.12 5.70 10.57
N SER A 223 7.70 5.11 11.70
CA SER A 223 6.61 5.62 12.53
C SER A 223 7.01 6.89 13.28
N LEU A 224 6.04 7.78 13.47
CA LEU A 224 6.13 8.85 14.44
C LEU A 224 5.99 8.26 15.85
N VAL A 225 6.63 8.83 16.85
CA VAL A 225 6.53 8.38 18.24
C VAL A 225 5.93 9.50 19.08
N GLY A 226 4.91 9.17 19.89
CA GLY A 226 4.21 10.15 20.71
C GLY A 226 2.80 9.70 21.09
N VAL A 227 1.87 10.64 21.09
CA VAL A 227 0.45 10.40 21.40
C VAL A 227 -0.41 10.93 20.26
N ALA A 228 -1.39 10.13 19.84
CA ALA A 228 -2.31 10.52 18.80
C ALA A 228 -3.73 10.07 19.13
N SER A 229 -4.74 10.86 18.76
CA SER A 229 -6.15 10.54 18.99
C SER A 229 -7.01 10.88 17.80
N THR A 230 -8.03 10.06 17.56
CA THR A 230 -9.06 10.27 16.52
C THR A 230 -10.41 10.40 17.19
N TRP A 231 -11.12 11.47 16.85
CA TRP A 231 -12.44 11.78 17.34
C TRP A 231 -13.41 11.84 16.18
N SER A 232 -14.59 11.25 16.31
CA SER A 232 -15.58 11.24 15.24
C SER A 232 -16.96 11.71 15.72
N TRP A 233 -17.65 12.33 14.79
CA TRP A 233 -19.05 12.71 14.85
C TRP A 233 -19.73 12.24 13.57
N LYS A 234 -21.03 12.36 13.49
CA LYS A 234 -21.82 11.83 12.35
C LYS A 234 -21.22 12.14 10.95
N ARG A 235 -20.64 13.33 10.76
CA ARG A 235 -20.08 13.77 9.47
C ARG A 235 -18.68 14.36 9.56
N SER A 236 -18.03 14.29 10.72
CA SER A 236 -16.74 14.91 10.92
C SER A 236 -15.80 13.97 11.66
N VAL A 237 -14.52 14.07 11.35
CA VAL A 237 -13.44 13.38 12.06
C VAL A 237 -12.35 14.39 12.39
N LEU A 238 -11.87 14.37 13.63
CA LEU A 238 -10.76 15.17 14.10
C LEU A 238 -9.62 14.24 14.53
N GLY A 239 -8.47 14.39 13.90
CA GLY A 239 -7.23 13.74 14.28
C GLY A 239 -6.30 14.74 14.96
N ILE A 240 -5.75 14.39 16.13
CA ILE A 240 -4.77 15.21 16.84
C ILE A 240 -3.57 14.32 17.20
N GLY A 241 -2.37 14.80 17.02
CA GLY A 241 -1.15 14.10 17.36
C GLY A 241 -0.08 15.04 17.90
N LEU A 242 0.73 14.52 18.84
CA LEU A 242 1.92 15.19 19.35
C LEU A 242 3.05 14.16 19.45
N THR A 243 4.18 14.46 18.81
CA THR A 243 5.34 13.59 18.84
C THR A 243 6.35 14.00 19.90
N GLU A 244 7.22 13.07 20.29
CA GLU A 244 8.34 13.32 21.20
C GLU A 244 9.32 14.41 20.70
N LYS A 245 9.38 14.61 19.36
CA LYS A 245 10.21 15.63 18.70
C LYS A 245 9.55 17.00 18.62
N GLY A 246 8.34 17.16 19.19
CA GLY A 246 7.62 18.43 19.21
C GLY A 246 6.80 18.72 17.95
N LEU A 247 6.61 17.74 17.06
CA LEU A 247 5.67 17.89 15.93
C LEU A 247 4.24 17.77 16.47
N ALA A 248 3.49 18.86 16.41
CA ALA A 248 2.06 18.91 16.67
C ALA A 248 1.27 18.80 15.34
N ILE A 249 0.23 17.99 15.35
CA ILE A 249 -0.56 17.63 14.16
C ILE A 249 -2.03 17.83 14.49
N MET A 250 -2.78 18.43 13.57
CA MET A 250 -4.23 18.48 13.60
C MET A 250 -4.78 18.27 12.20
N ASN A 251 -5.78 17.40 12.09
CA ASN A 251 -6.55 17.23 10.85
C ASN A 251 -8.05 17.22 11.19
N TYR A 252 -8.81 18.05 10.52
CA TYR A 252 -10.27 18.06 10.61
C TYR A 252 -10.86 17.70 9.26
N GLY A 253 -11.58 16.58 9.21
CA GLY A 253 -12.27 16.07 8.03
C GLY A 253 -13.78 16.24 8.14
N PHE A 254 -14.42 16.68 7.07
CA PHE A 254 -15.86 16.76 6.91
C PHE A 254 -16.31 15.94 5.71
N TYR A 255 -17.34 15.11 5.89
CA TYR A 255 -17.81 14.14 4.91
C TYR A 255 -19.25 14.40 4.51
N THR A 256 -19.50 14.33 3.21
CA THR A 256 -20.84 14.41 2.61
C THR A 256 -21.12 13.14 1.80
N ALA A 257 -22.35 12.94 1.36
CA ALA A 257 -22.70 11.83 0.46
C ALA A 257 -21.94 11.86 -0.88
N ARG A 258 -21.40 13.02 -1.29
CA ARG A 258 -20.73 13.21 -2.58
C ARG A 258 -19.22 13.46 -2.46
N GLY A 259 -18.67 13.58 -1.25
CA GLY A 259 -17.26 13.87 -1.13
C GLY A 259 -16.76 14.07 0.30
N SER A 260 -15.45 14.29 0.39
CA SER A 260 -14.73 14.61 1.61
C SER A 260 -13.96 15.91 1.44
N TYR A 261 -13.83 16.62 2.54
CA TYR A 261 -13.08 17.86 2.64
C TYR A 261 -12.27 17.80 3.91
N SER A 262 -11.00 18.20 3.89
CA SER A 262 -10.24 18.27 5.14
C SER A 262 -9.30 19.47 5.20
N LEU A 263 -8.97 19.84 6.45
CA LEU A 263 -7.96 20.83 6.78
C LEU A 263 -6.91 20.15 7.63
N THR A 264 -5.65 20.27 7.25
CA THR A 264 -4.52 19.75 8.01
C THR A 264 -3.65 20.90 8.46
N ALA A 265 -3.24 20.91 9.72
CA ALA A 265 -2.27 21.85 10.25
C ALA A 265 -1.16 21.08 10.96
N LEU A 266 0.05 21.60 10.88
CA LEU A 266 1.20 21.08 11.62
C LEU A 266 2.08 22.22 12.16
N TYR A 267 2.74 21.94 13.26
CA TYR A 267 3.73 22.83 13.86
C TYR A 267 4.90 22.00 14.38
N GLU A 268 6.11 22.39 14.05
CA GLU A 268 7.34 21.73 14.51
C GLU A 268 8.49 22.75 14.59
N ASN A 269 9.03 22.97 15.79
CA ASN A 269 10.27 23.75 16.01
C ASN A 269 10.27 25.14 15.29
N GLY A 270 9.19 25.90 15.41
CA GLY A 270 9.06 27.22 14.80
C GLY A 270 8.61 27.21 13.33
N ALA A 271 8.55 26.05 12.70
CA ALA A 271 7.94 25.90 11.38
C ALA A 271 6.44 25.59 11.52
N CYS A 272 5.63 26.09 10.62
CA CYS A 272 4.20 25.80 10.58
C CYS A 272 3.72 25.52 9.15
N GLY A 273 2.74 24.64 9.03
CA GLY A 273 2.14 24.29 7.75
C GLY A 273 0.63 24.15 7.85
N ALA A 274 -0.05 24.49 6.78
CA ALA A 274 -1.49 24.28 6.63
C ALA A 274 -1.80 23.77 5.22
N SER A 275 -2.73 22.83 5.12
CA SER A 275 -3.29 22.39 3.83
C SER A 275 -4.79 22.23 3.88
N ALA A 276 -5.41 22.38 2.72
CA ALA A 276 -6.80 22.08 2.50
C ALA A 276 -6.92 21.10 1.34
N ASP A 277 -7.71 20.06 1.52
CA ASP A 277 -8.01 19.08 0.48
C ASP A 277 -9.48 18.86 0.26
N MET A 278 -9.80 18.41 -0.94
CA MET A 278 -11.13 17.93 -1.28
C MET A 278 -11.07 16.75 -2.24
N LYS A 279 -12.04 15.86 -2.11
CA LYS A 279 -12.35 14.82 -3.09
C LYS A 279 -13.87 14.73 -3.23
N ALA A 280 -14.40 15.02 -4.41
CA ALA A 280 -15.82 15.05 -4.66
C ALA A 280 -16.19 14.32 -5.94
N THR A 281 -17.33 13.59 -5.91
CA THR A 281 -17.88 12.88 -7.06
C THR A 281 -19.20 13.54 -7.48
N LEU A 282 -19.24 13.99 -8.73
CA LEU A 282 -20.37 14.69 -9.35
C LEU A 282 -20.79 13.93 -10.61
N GLY A 283 -21.77 13.05 -10.49
CA GLY A 283 -22.16 12.15 -11.56
C GLY A 283 -20.99 11.23 -11.99
N LEU A 284 -20.58 11.32 -13.23
CA LEU A 284 -19.45 10.54 -13.78
C LEU A 284 -18.07 11.12 -13.40
N PHE A 285 -18.02 12.34 -12.90
CA PHE A 285 -16.76 13.03 -12.64
C PHE A 285 -16.34 12.91 -11.18
N THR A 286 -15.06 12.66 -10.95
CA THR A 286 -14.42 12.77 -9.64
C THR A 286 -13.33 13.83 -9.71
N LEU A 287 -13.48 14.86 -8.89
CA LEU A 287 -12.53 15.94 -8.70
C LEU A 287 -11.81 15.71 -7.36
N TRP A 288 -10.50 15.91 -7.34
CA TRP A 288 -9.72 15.85 -6.12
C TRP A 288 -8.59 16.89 -6.16
N SER A 289 -8.25 17.45 -5.02
CA SER A 289 -7.15 18.42 -4.92
C SER A 289 -6.65 18.54 -3.49
N GLU A 290 -5.40 18.97 -3.33
CA GLU A 290 -4.83 19.48 -2.09
C GLU A 290 -3.95 20.68 -2.41
N GLY A 291 -4.09 21.76 -1.64
CA GLY A 291 -3.17 22.89 -1.63
C GLY A 291 -2.54 23.03 -0.24
N ALA A 292 -1.23 23.23 -0.19
CA ALA A 292 -0.47 23.31 1.06
C ALA A 292 0.47 24.53 1.07
N LEU A 293 0.56 25.16 2.24
CA LEU A 293 1.50 26.21 2.58
C LEU A 293 2.39 25.73 3.73
N TYR A 294 3.66 26.07 3.69
CA TYR A 294 4.62 25.75 4.74
C TYR A 294 5.57 26.91 4.97
N TYR A 295 5.63 27.39 6.19
CA TYR A 295 6.49 28.48 6.62
C TYR A 295 7.60 27.95 7.52
N LYS A 296 8.84 28.25 7.19
CA LYS A 296 10.02 27.89 7.95
C LYS A 296 11.14 28.91 7.74
N ASP A 297 11.81 29.30 8.81
CA ASP A 297 12.99 30.19 8.79
C ASP A 297 12.75 31.49 7.98
N GLY A 298 11.56 32.09 8.11
CA GLY A 298 11.21 33.32 7.40
C GLY A 298 10.77 33.13 5.95
N VAL A 299 10.74 31.89 5.44
CA VAL A 299 10.42 31.61 4.03
C VAL A 299 9.11 30.82 3.93
N LEU A 300 8.23 31.31 3.05
CA LEU A 300 6.97 30.62 2.72
C LEU A 300 7.15 29.76 1.46
N GLY A 301 6.87 28.47 1.60
CA GLY A 301 6.79 27.51 0.50
C GLY A 301 5.35 27.09 0.22
N SER A 302 5.07 26.69 -1.00
CA SER A 302 3.75 26.20 -1.43
C SER A 302 3.86 24.95 -2.29
N ALA A 303 2.85 24.09 -2.19
CA ALA A 303 2.66 22.95 -3.08
C ALA A 303 1.19 22.75 -3.37
N ALA A 304 0.88 22.21 -4.54
CA ALA A 304 -0.48 21.88 -4.93
C ALA A 304 -0.50 20.61 -5.78
N VAL A 305 -1.56 19.85 -5.65
CA VAL A 305 -1.87 18.69 -6.48
C VAL A 305 -3.38 18.64 -6.70
N GLY A 306 -3.79 18.21 -7.88
CA GLY A 306 -5.21 18.04 -8.15
C GLY A 306 -5.44 17.37 -9.49
N GLY A 307 -6.63 16.85 -9.67
CA GLY A 307 -7.01 16.19 -10.90
C GLY A 307 -8.50 15.96 -11.01
N LEU A 308 -8.89 15.62 -12.20
CA LEU A 308 -10.24 15.27 -12.58
C LEU A 308 -10.20 13.96 -13.36
N TYR A 309 -11.05 13.02 -13.05
CA TYR A 309 -11.30 11.88 -13.92
C TYR A 309 -12.78 11.63 -14.13
N CYS A 310 -13.11 11.18 -15.33
CA CYS A 310 -14.43 10.75 -15.74
C CYS A 310 -14.52 9.23 -15.63
N ASN A 311 -15.43 8.73 -14.81
CA ASN A 311 -15.71 7.31 -14.64
C ASN A 311 -16.84 6.94 -15.62
N ILE A 312 -16.48 6.46 -16.81
CA ILE A 312 -17.44 6.10 -17.88
C ILE A 312 -18.15 4.80 -17.50
N ALA A 313 -17.41 3.83 -16.93
CA ALA A 313 -17.91 2.57 -16.42
C ALA A 313 -16.89 1.99 -15.44
N TYR A 314 -17.19 0.81 -14.87
CA TYR A 314 -16.21 0.08 -14.07
C TYR A 314 -14.93 -0.18 -14.87
N ARG A 315 -13.77 0.23 -14.31
CA ARG A 315 -12.45 0.17 -14.97
C ARG A 315 -12.38 0.85 -16.35
N LYS A 316 -13.26 1.83 -16.61
CA LYS A 316 -13.19 2.67 -17.81
C LYS A 316 -13.21 4.12 -17.37
N ARG A 317 -12.05 4.72 -17.25
CA ARG A 317 -11.88 6.10 -16.84
C ARG A 317 -10.81 6.83 -17.65
N VAL A 318 -11.02 8.11 -17.80
CA VAL A 318 -10.06 9.03 -18.44
C VAL A 318 -9.89 10.22 -17.51
N GLY A 319 -8.70 10.74 -17.38
CA GLY A 319 -8.47 11.87 -16.49
C GLY A 319 -7.21 12.66 -16.78
N ALA A 320 -7.14 13.79 -16.11
CA ALA A 320 -6.01 14.71 -16.12
C ALA A 320 -5.65 15.10 -14.70
N PHE A 321 -4.39 15.41 -14.48
CA PHE A 321 -3.90 15.88 -13.20
C PHE A 321 -2.81 16.94 -13.36
N VAL A 322 -2.65 17.77 -12.35
CA VAL A 322 -1.62 18.78 -12.24
C VAL A 322 -0.95 18.69 -10.88
N LYS A 323 0.33 19.01 -10.84
CA LYS A 323 1.12 19.06 -9.61
C LYS A 323 2.07 20.24 -9.68
N ALA A 324 2.30 20.90 -8.56
CA ALA A 324 3.26 22.00 -8.47
C ALA A 324 3.92 22.00 -7.09
N ARG A 325 5.19 22.38 -7.05
CA ARG A 325 5.97 22.54 -5.83
C ARG A 325 6.91 23.72 -5.98
N SER A 326 6.83 24.70 -5.09
CA SER A 326 7.81 25.79 -5.02
C SER A 326 9.19 25.30 -4.54
N GLU A 327 10.23 26.07 -4.79
CA GLU A 327 11.59 25.71 -4.34
C GLU A 327 11.71 25.67 -2.82
N SER A 328 11.01 26.57 -2.15
CA SER A 328 11.03 26.72 -0.69
C SER A 328 10.15 25.73 0.06
N PHE A 329 9.33 24.92 -0.61
CA PHE A 329 8.48 23.94 0.06
C PHE A 329 9.30 22.70 0.47
N SER A 330 9.62 22.58 1.76
CA SER A 330 10.53 21.55 2.31
C SER A 330 10.00 20.87 3.57
N VAL A 331 8.83 20.27 3.50
CA VAL A 331 8.24 19.51 4.62
C VAL A 331 8.86 18.12 4.74
N GLN A 332 9.34 17.73 5.93
CA GLN A 332 10.07 16.47 6.13
C GLN A 332 9.21 15.22 5.97
N ASN A 333 8.02 15.23 6.54
CA ASN A 333 7.10 14.07 6.52
C ASN A 333 6.05 14.15 5.41
N SER A 334 6.37 14.83 4.31
CA SER A 334 5.48 14.98 3.17
C SER A 334 5.81 14.01 2.05
N ASN A 335 4.80 13.73 1.26
CA ASN A 335 4.98 13.04 0.01
C ASN A 335 4.55 13.93 -1.15
N VAL A 336 5.43 14.79 -1.57
CA VAL A 336 5.19 15.72 -2.68
C VAL A 336 5.30 15.01 -4.03
N THR A 337 4.63 13.85 -4.17
CA THR A 337 4.32 13.21 -5.45
C THR A 337 5.49 13.12 -6.45
N GLY A 338 6.72 12.96 -5.96
CA GLY A 338 7.91 12.78 -6.79
C GLY A 338 8.39 14.04 -7.52
N LEU A 339 7.89 15.24 -7.16
CA LEU A 339 8.38 16.50 -7.71
C LEU A 339 9.66 16.96 -7.00
N LYS A 340 10.62 17.44 -7.75
CA LYS A 340 11.77 18.18 -7.23
C LYS A 340 11.34 19.60 -6.80
N PRO A 341 12.09 20.29 -5.92
CA PRO A 341 11.87 21.70 -5.65
C PRO A 341 11.81 22.54 -6.93
N GLY A 342 10.86 23.46 -7.02
CA GLY A 342 10.65 24.32 -8.19
C GLY A 342 10.08 23.60 -9.42
N GLN A 343 9.52 22.41 -9.25
CA GLN A 343 9.00 21.61 -10.36
C GLN A 343 7.47 21.61 -10.39
N SER A 344 6.93 21.63 -11.60
CA SER A 344 5.51 21.44 -11.89
C SER A 344 5.32 20.29 -12.88
N ALA A 345 4.16 19.68 -12.91
CA ALA A 345 3.83 18.63 -13.85
C ALA A 345 2.37 18.71 -14.28
N VAL A 346 2.11 18.31 -15.50
CA VAL A 346 0.78 18.10 -16.07
C VAL A 346 0.75 16.70 -16.65
N GLY A 347 -0.29 15.95 -16.39
CA GLY A 347 -0.43 14.58 -16.88
C GLY A 347 -1.84 14.22 -17.30
N LEU A 348 -1.91 13.20 -18.13
CA LEU A 348 -3.12 12.59 -18.65
C LEU A 348 -3.04 11.09 -18.44
N GLY A 349 -4.20 10.46 -18.29
CA GLY A 349 -4.27 9.01 -18.16
C GLY A 349 -5.58 8.43 -18.65
N VAL A 350 -5.51 7.18 -19.04
CA VAL A 350 -6.65 6.34 -19.40
C VAL A 350 -6.50 4.99 -18.70
N ASP A 351 -7.62 4.48 -18.21
CA ASP A 351 -7.72 3.15 -17.62
C ASP A 351 -8.92 2.46 -18.29
N TRP A 352 -8.67 1.40 -19.05
CA TRP A 352 -9.67 0.78 -19.91
C TRP A 352 -9.63 -0.74 -19.82
N GLN A 353 -10.19 -1.28 -18.75
CA GLN A 353 -10.25 -2.73 -18.49
C GLN A 353 -8.87 -3.43 -18.51
N VAL A 354 -8.49 -3.91 -19.70
CA VAL A 354 -7.23 -4.64 -19.93
C VAL A 354 -6.05 -3.72 -20.25
N PHE A 355 -6.30 -2.46 -20.54
CA PHE A 355 -5.28 -1.48 -20.93
C PHE A 355 -5.30 -0.27 -20.00
N SER A 356 -4.13 0.17 -19.57
CA SER A 356 -3.97 1.47 -18.89
C SER A 356 -2.76 2.21 -19.45
N ALA A 357 -2.89 3.52 -19.59
CA ALA A 357 -1.78 4.38 -19.97
C ALA A 357 -1.83 5.69 -19.20
N VAL A 358 -0.66 6.14 -18.75
CA VAL A 358 -0.50 7.42 -18.07
C VAL A 358 0.78 8.08 -18.57
N GLY A 359 0.69 9.38 -18.85
CA GLY A 359 1.84 10.20 -19.23
C GLY A 359 1.84 11.51 -18.48
N GLU A 360 3.01 12.00 -18.12
CA GLU A 360 3.16 13.34 -17.56
C GLU A 360 4.38 14.08 -18.14
N VAL A 361 4.22 15.37 -18.26
CA VAL A 361 5.28 16.32 -18.63
C VAL A 361 5.64 17.16 -17.41
N LEU A 362 6.92 17.26 -17.12
CA LEU A 362 7.45 17.95 -15.95
C LEU A 362 8.27 19.17 -16.40
N PHE A 363 8.05 20.29 -15.73
CA PHE A 363 8.70 21.58 -16.01
C PHE A 363 9.49 22.03 -14.79
N ARG A 364 10.74 22.48 -15.00
CA ARG A 364 11.55 23.12 -13.97
C ARG A 364 12.36 24.25 -14.60
N GLY A 365 11.90 25.49 -14.44
CA GLY A 365 12.42 26.60 -15.22
C GLY A 365 12.31 26.33 -16.72
N GLN A 366 13.43 26.26 -17.42
CA GLN A 366 13.48 25.93 -18.86
C GLN A 366 13.68 24.42 -19.13
N GLU A 367 13.93 23.62 -18.09
CA GLU A 367 14.10 22.17 -18.24
C GLU A 367 12.75 21.50 -18.43
N LEU A 368 12.64 20.71 -19.50
CA LEU A 368 11.50 19.88 -19.80
C LEU A 368 11.90 18.41 -19.68
N SER A 369 11.08 17.64 -19.00
CA SER A 369 11.19 16.18 -18.98
C SER A 369 9.80 15.55 -19.11
N ALA A 370 9.74 14.31 -19.58
CA ALA A 370 8.48 13.59 -19.73
C ALA A 370 8.67 12.12 -19.34
N ARG A 371 7.60 11.51 -18.90
CA ARG A 371 7.57 10.06 -18.63
C ARG A 371 6.20 9.47 -18.89
N GLY A 372 6.16 8.20 -19.24
CA GLY A 372 4.94 7.48 -19.50
C GLY A 372 5.01 6.03 -19.05
N LEU A 373 3.85 5.47 -18.84
CA LEU A 373 3.63 4.09 -18.44
C LEU A 373 2.42 3.56 -19.21
N GLU A 374 2.55 2.41 -19.81
CA GLU A 374 1.52 1.67 -20.53
C GLU A 374 1.50 0.24 -20.02
N LYS A 375 0.31 -0.30 -19.77
CA LYS A 375 0.10 -1.66 -19.29
C LYS A 375 -1.02 -2.34 -20.06
N TRP A 376 -0.85 -3.61 -20.33
CA TRP A 376 -1.85 -4.53 -20.83
C TRP A 376 -1.90 -5.73 -19.90
N ASN A 377 -3.08 -6.00 -19.34
CA ASN A 377 -3.32 -7.14 -18.47
C ASN A 377 -4.37 -8.03 -19.11
N TRP A 378 -4.15 -9.33 -19.07
CA TRP A 378 -5.14 -10.29 -19.53
C TRP A 378 -5.21 -11.48 -18.58
N THR A 379 -6.36 -12.10 -18.54
CA THR A 379 -6.61 -13.35 -17.83
C THR A 379 -7.24 -14.36 -18.77
N ALA A 380 -6.89 -15.62 -18.62
CA ALA A 380 -7.47 -16.72 -19.36
C ALA A 380 -7.59 -17.94 -18.43
N GLU A 381 -8.53 -18.83 -18.75
CA GLU A 381 -8.70 -20.09 -18.05
C GLU A 381 -8.34 -21.24 -18.99
N TRP A 382 -7.55 -22.19 -18.49
CA TRP A 382 -7.20 -23.39 -19.23
C TRP A 382 -7.31 -24.62 -18.31
N GLY A 383 -8.40 -25.36 -18.44
CA GLY A 383 -8.73 -26.44 -17.52
C GLY A 383 -8.91 -25.92 -16.10
N GLU A 384 -8.09 -26.44 -15.17
CA GLU A 384 -8.08 -26.02 -13.78
C GLU A 384 -7.12 -24.84 -13.51
N PHE A 385 -6.41 -24.34 -14.54
CA PHE A 385 -5.45 -23.27 -14.41
C PHE A 385 -6.06 -21.92 -14.77
N GLN A 386 -5.84 -20.95 -13.90
CA GLN A 386 -6.01 -19.53 -14.18
C GLN A 386 -4.67 -18.99 -14.67
N ILE A 387 -4.66 -18.42 -15.87
CA ILE A 387 -3.49 -17.81 -16.50
C ILE A 387 -3.64 -16.29 -16.43
N GLU A 388 -2.63 -15.62 -15.90
CA GLU A 388 -2.56 -14.16 -15.87
C GLU A 388 -1.34 -13.71 -16.66
N GLY A 389 -1.50 -12.67 -17.45
CA GLY A 389 -0.41 -12.06 -18.19
C GLY A 389 -0.40 -10.54 -18.06
N GLU A 390 0.79 -9.97 -18.02
CA GLU A 390 1.03 -8.53 -18.04
C GLU A 390 2.09 -8.20 -19.08
N LEU A 391 1.83 -7.22 -19.92
CA LEU A 391 2.82 -6.52 -20.71
C LEU A 391 2.87 -5.07 -20.25
N ARG A 392 4.06 -4.60 -19.94
CA ARG A 392 4.29 -3.25 -19.44
C ARG A 392 5.39 -2.57 -20.25
N HIS A 393 5.15 -1.33 -20.65
CA HIS A 393 6.14 -0.44 -21.23
C HIS A 393 6.21 0.83 -20.40
N SER A 394 7.40 1.24 -19.97
CA SER A 394 7.63 2.50 -19.33
C SER A 394 8.78 3.25 -20.00
N TRP A 395 8.62 4.55 -20.14
CA TRP A 395 9.62 5.40 -20.75
C TRP A 395 9.83 6.70 -19.97
N LYS A 396 11.03 7.24 -20.05
CA LYS A 396 11.39 8.50 -19.43
C LYS A 396 12.34 9.27 -20.35
N TYR A 397 12.01 10.52 -20.58
CA TYR A 397 12.84 11.49 -21.27
C TYR A 397 13.28 12.60 -20.30
N ALA A 398 14.60 12.83 -20.20
CA ALA A 398 15.19 13.93 -19.44
C ALA A 398 16.45 14.41 -20.20
N SER A 399 17.65 13.95 -19.85
CA SER A 399 18.89 14.13 -20.60
C SER A 399 19.11 13.05 -21.67
N GLY A 400 18.13 12.22 -21.94
CA GLY A 400 18.12 11.13 -22.90
C GLY A 400 16.92 10.23 -22.67
N MET A 401 16.63 9.38 -23.66
CA MET A 401 15.51 8.46 -23.63
C MET A 401 15.90 7.17 -22.87
N LYS A 402 15.10 6.78 -21.90
CA LYS A 402 15.16 5.48 -21.24
C LYS A 402 13.84 4.75 -21.48
N ASN A 403 13.92 3.49 -21.87
CA ASN A 403 12.78 2.63 -22.12
C ASN A 403 12.94 1.32 -21.35
N GLU A 404 11.87 0.83 -20.78
CA GLU A 404 11.78 -0.48 -20.14
C GLU A 404 10.55 -1.21 -20.66
N MET A 405 10.74 -2.41 -21.14
CA MET A 405 9.68 -3.35 -21.49
C MET A 405 9.74 -4.55 -20.56
N ARG A 406 8.58 -4.99 -20.10
CA ARG A 406 8.44 -6.13 -19.20
C ARG A 406 7.26 -6.96 -19.68
N ALA A 407 7.47 -8.26 -19.82
CA ALA A 407 6.40 -9.23 -20.06
C ALA A 407 6.44 -10.28 -18.96
N SER A 408 5.32 -10.58 -18.36
CA SER A 408 5.18 -11.64 -17.36
C SER A 408 3.95 -12.48 -17.64
N VAL A 409 4.05 -13.76 -17.36
CA VAL A 409 2.96 -14.73 -17.43
C VAL A 409 3.04 -15.62 -16.19
N SER A 410 1.90 -15.88 -15.58
CA SER A 410 1.77 -16.88 -14.52
C SER A 410 0.58 -17.78 -14.77
N ALA A 411 0.67 -19.03 -14.37
CA ALA A 411 -0.41 -20.01 -14.40
C ALA A 411 -0.55 -20.63 -13.02
N SER A 412 -1.72 -20.59 -12.45
CA SER A 412 -2.02 -21.15 -11.13
C SER A 412 -3.23 -22.06 -11.18
N GLY A 413 -3.05 -23.27 -10.69
CA GLY A 413 -4.10 -24.27 -10.49
C GLY A 413 -3.69 -25.14 -9.30
N ALA A 414 -4.59 -25.35 -8.35
CA ALA A 414 -4.21 -26.09 -7.13
C ALA A 414 -3.78 -27.53 -7.44
N PRO A 415 -2.62 -28.00 -6.94
CA PRO A 415 -1.69 -27.32 -6.01
C PRO A 415 -0.54 -26.57 -6.69
N PHE A 416 -0.51 -26.49 -8.02
CA PHE A 416 0.63 -26.04 -8.82
C PHE A 416 0.64 -24.53 -9.09
N TYR A 417 1.84 -23.99 -9.23
CA TYR A 417 2.10 -22.64 -9.68
C TYR A 417 3.29 -22.64 -10.66
N TYR A 418 3.15 -21.91 -11.74
CA TYR A 418 4.21 -21.64 -12.72
C TYR A 418 4.24 -20.15 -13.02
N GLY A 419 5.42 -19.56 -13.10
CA GLY A 419 5.57 -18.14 -13.41
C GLY A 419 6.83 -17.88 -14.21
N GLY A 420 6.80 -16.84 -14.99
CA GLY A 420 7.97 -16.40 -15.75
C GLY A 420 7.87 -14.93 -16.10
N ARG A 421 9.02 -14.30 -16.27
CA ARG A 421 9.11 -12.89 -16.65
C ARG A 421 10.35 -12.66 -17.48
N VAL A 422 10.20 -11.82 -18.49
CA VAL A 422 11.30 -11.24 -19.27
C VAL A 422 11.19 -9.72 -19.15
N GLN A 423 12.30 -9.08 -18.85
CA GLN A 423 12.41 -7.63 -18.74
C GLN A 423 13.62 -7.17 -19.53
N VAL A 424 13.44 -6.16 -20.36
CA VAL A 424 14.48 -5.53 -21.14
C VAL A 424 14.46 -4.03 -20.84
N HIS A 425 15.59 -3.47 -20.51
CA HIS A 425 15.76 -2.05 -20.25
C HIS A 425 16.79 -1.46 -21.20
N LYS A 426 16.47 -0.32 -21.80
CA LYS A 426 17.38 0.50 -22.60
C LYS A 426 17.59 1.85 -21.91
N GLY A 427 18.70 1.96 -21.21
CA GLY A 427 19.19 3.21 -20.66
C GLY A 427 20.37 3.74 -21.48
N LYS A 428 21.52 3.90 -20.84
CA LYS A 428 22.80 4.14 -21.56
C LYS A 428 23.23 2.89 -22.34
N ASP A 429 23.07 1.72 -21.69
CA ASP A 429 23.32 0.41 -22.29
C ASP A 429 22.06 -0.45 -22.27
N TRP A 430 22.09 -1.58 -22.97
CA TRP A 430 21.08 -2.60 -22.84
C TRP A 430 21.29 -3.42 -21.57
N SER A 431 20.23 -3.67 -20.86
CA SER A 431 20.19 -4.62 -19.77
C SER A 431 18.97 -5.53 -19.86
N GLY A 432 19.09 -6.74 -19.38
CA GLY A 432 18.05 -7.75 -19.46
C GLY A 432 18.00 -8.61 -18.20
N LEU A 433 16.79 -9.07 -17.88
CA LEU A 433 16.52 -10.00 -16.80
C LEU A 433 15.45 -10.97 -17.27
N CYS A 434 15.63 -12.25 -16.98
CA CYS A 434 14.56 -13.22 -17.13
C CYS A 434 14.55 -14.18 -15.94
N TYR A 435 13.37 -14.63 -15.55
CA TYR A 435 13.25 -15.69 -14.57
C TYR A 435 12.12 -16.66 -14.91
N LEU A 436 12.27 -17.87 -14.38
CA LEU A 436 11.24 -18.88 -14.30
C LEU A 436 11.08 -19.29 -12.85
N GLU A 437 9.87 -19.49 -12.43
CA GLU A 437 9.52 -20.05 -11.13
C GLU A 437 8.49 -21.13 -11.27
N ALA A 438 8.63 -22.19 -10.48
CA ALA A 438 7.70 -23.30 -10.48
C ALA A 438 7.65 -23.94 -9.10
N GLY A 439 6.53 -24.51 -8.77
CA GLY A 439 6.39 -25.23 -7.52
C GLY A 439 4.98 -25.56 -7.12
N LEU A 440 4.88 -25.92 -5.85
CA LEU A 440 3.65 -26.15 -5.16
C LEU A 440 3.28 -24.91 -4.33
N ARG A 441 2.05 -24.83 -3.87
CA ARG A 441 1.57 -23.75 -2.99
C ARG A 441 2.45 -23.51 -1.75
N GLN A 442 3.13 -24.55 -1.27
CA GLN A 442 3.96 -24.50 -0.06
C GLN A 442 5.45 -24.45 -0.34
N ALA A 443 5.89 -24.75 -1.56
CA ALA A 443 7.29 -24.79 -1.95
C ALA A 443 7.46 -24.26 -3.37
N LEU A 444 8.28 -23.23 -3.54
CA LEU A 444 8.54 -22.59 -4.81
C LEU A 444 10.04 -22.50 -5.08
N CYS A 445 10.43 -22.90 -6.28
CA CYS A 445 11.78 -22.73 -6.79
C CYS A 445 11.78 -21.67 -7.87
N ARG A 446 12.81 -20.80 -7.89
CA ARG A 446 13.01 -19.77 -8.90
C ARG A 446 14.45 -19.77 -9.38
N VAL A 447 14.60 -19.62 -10.69
CA VAL A 447 15.89 -19.39 -11.34
C VAL A 447 15.79 -18.09 -12.13
N LEU A 448 16.72 -17.15 -11.90
CA LEU A 448 16.75 -15.83 -12.50
C LEU A 448 18.12 -15.56 -13.10
N TYR A 449 18.15 -15.19 -14.38
CA TYR A 449 19.31 -14.68 -15.08
C TYR A 449 19.22 -13.18 -15.27
N PHE A 450 20.35 -12.46 -15.12
CA PHE A 450 20.44 -11.04 -15.36
C PHE A 450 21.75 -10.62 -16.02
N ASP A 451 21.66 -9.60 -16.87
CA ASP A 451 22.81 -8.92 -17.49
C ASP A 451 22.53 -7.42 -17.51
N ALA A 452 23.19 -6.66 -16.61
CA ALA A 452 23.06 -5.22 -16.47
C ALA A 452 24.44 -4.65 -16.12
N ARG A 453 25.18 -4.19 -17.10
CA ARG A 453 26.62 -3.86 -16.96
C ARG A 453 26.92 -2.72 -15.99
N LYS A 454 26.02 -1.75 -15.88
CA LYS A 454 26.20 -0.55 -15.04
C LYS A 454 25.14 -0.47 -13.95
N TRP A 455 25.49 0.17 -12.85
CA TRP A 455 24.54 0.45 -11.77
C TRP A 455 23.35 1.30 -12.21
N ASP A 456 23.56 2.26 -13.14
CA ASP A 456 22.50 3.12 -13.67
C ASP A 456 21.44 2.36 -14.47
N ASP A 457 21.80 1.20 -15.03
CA ASP A 457 20.94 0.35 -15.85
C ASP A 457 20.49 -0.91 -15.09
N ARG A 458 20.59 -0.89 -13.74
CA ARG A 458 20.16 -1.99 -12.87
C ARG A 458 18.69 -2.31 -13.03
N LEU A 459 18.36 -3.57 -12.87
CA LEU A 459 17.01 -4.12 -12.98
C LEU A 459 16.48 -4.50 -11.61
N TYR A 460 15.17 -4.51 -11.47
CA TYR A 460 14.51 -4.90 -10.25
C TYR A 460 13.51 -6.02 -10.51
N ALA A 461 13.50 -7.02 -9.65
CA ALA A 461 12.49 -8.05 -9.69
C ALA A 461 12.08 -8.44 -8.26
N TYR A 462 10.77 -8.43 -8.02
CA TYR A 462 10.23 -8.95 -6.77
C TYR A 462 10.53 -10.44 -6.64
N ALA A 463 10.93 -10.87 -5.47
CA ALA A 463 11.05 -12.28 -5.10
C ALA A 463 10.15 -12.55 -3.91
N ARG A 464 9.41 -13.67 -3.94
CA ARG A 464 8.61 -14.09 -2.78
C ARG A 464 9.50 -14.17 -1.55
N ASP A 465 8.98 -13.74 -0.42
CA ASP A 465 9.74 -13.63 0.80
C ASP A 465 8.96 -14.20 1.99
N VAL A 466 9.65 -14.36 3.12
CA VAL A 466 9.01 -14.79 4.37
C VAL A 466 8.06 -13.71 4.89
N PRO A 467 6.98 -14.05 5.61
CA PRO A 467 6.05 -13.08 6.15
C PRO A 467 6.74 -11.96 6.94
N GLY A 468 6.26 -10.72 6.77
CA GLY A 468 6.88 -9.54 7.37
C GLY A 468 8.21 -9.14 6.74
N SER A 469 8.62 -9.74 5.62
CA SER A 469 9.75 -9.32 4.81
C SER A 469 9.30 -9.06 3.39
N PHE A 470 9.78 -7.98 2.81
CA PHE A 470 9.55 -7.65 1.41
C PHE A 470 10.88 -7.26 0.78
N SER A 471 11.27 -7.98 -0.27
CA SER A 471 12.54 -7.75 -0.93
C SER A 471 12.36 -7.55 -2.42
N VAL A 472 12.86 -6.42 -2.90
CA VAL A 472 13.01 -6.13 -4.34
C VAL A 472 14.50 -5.92 -4.61
N PRO A 473 15.26 -7.01 -4.80
CA PRO A 473 16.68 -6.90 -5.04
C PRO A 473 16.97 -6.15 -6.33
N ALA A 474 18.05 -5.36 -6.30
CA ALA A 474 18.61 -4.72 -7.47
C ALA A 474 19.65 -5.64 -8.12
N TYR A 475 19.41 -6.00 -9.38
CA TYR A 475 20.30 -6.83 -10.18
C TYR A 475 21.19 -5.96 -11.06
N TYR A 476 22.51 -6.08 -10.90
CA TYR A 476 23.52 -5.40 -11.71
C TYR A 476 24.78 -6.26 -11.80
N GLY A 477 25.51 -6.15 -12.90
CA GLY A 477 26.52 -7.11 -13.31
C GLY A 477 25.89 -8.18 -14.21
N LYS A 478 26.48 -9.34 -14.28
CA LYS A 478 25.99 -10.50 -15.02
C LYS A 478 26.01 -11.72 -14.11
N GLY A 479 24.90 -12.45 -14.04
CA GLY A 479 24.83 -13.58 -13.11
C GLY A 479 23.54 -14.39 -13.17
N LEU A 480 23.49 -15.38 -12.30
CA LEU A 480 22.37 -16.29 -12.10
C LEU A 480 22.00 -16.32 -10.61
N GLU A 481 20.73 -16.18 -10.30
CA GLU A 481 20.19 -16.39 -8.94
C GLU A 481 19.31 -17.63 -8.92
N CYS A 482 19.53 -18.49 -7.95
CA CYS A 482 18.65 -19.60 -7.61
C CYS A 482 18.06 -19.34 -6.23
N SER A 483 16.74 -19.48 -6.07
CA SER A 483 16.11 -19.35 -4.77
C SER A 483 15.04 -20.41 -4.53
N LEU A 484 14.94 -20.83 -3.28
CA LEU A 484 13.94 -21.76 -2.78
C LEU A 484 13.15 -21.09 -1.67
N PHE A 485 11.83 -21.16 -1.76
CA PHE A 485 10.92 -20.70 -0.74
C PHE A 485 10.03 -21.84 -0.28
N VAL A 486 9.97 -22.10 1.02
CA VAL A 486 9.11 -23.14 1.61
C VAL A 486 8.38 -22.55 2.80
N ARG A 487 7.08 -22.87 2.94
CA ARG A 487 6.27 -22.37 4.04
C ARG A 487 5.20 -23.35 4.52
N ASP A 488 4.93 -23.32 5.80
CA ASP A 488 3.64 -23.63 6.37
C ASP A 488 2.81 -22.35 6.48
N PRO A 489 1.58 -22.29 5.91
CA PRO A 489 0.80 -21.05 5.87
C PRO A 489 0.48 -20.44 7.25
N LYS A 490 0.57 -21.24 8.32
CA LYS A 490 0.14 -20.83 9.67
C LYS A 490 1.31 -20.56 10.62
N ARG A 491 2.44 -21.23 10.45
CA ARG A 491 3.45 -21.31 11.50
C ARG A 491 4.85 -20.85 11.11
N TRP A 492 5.34 -21.21 9.93
CA TRP A 492 6.72 -20.92 9.57
C TRP A 492 6.92 -20.74 8.07
N ALA A 493 7.98 -20.05 7.71
CA ALA A 493 8.46 -19.91 6.35
C ALA A 493 9.99 -19.84 6.32
N ILE A 494 10.58 -20.39 5.29
CA ILE A 494 12.03 -20.35 5.04
C ILE A 494 12.24 -19.94 3.58
N LYS A 495 13.20 -19.06 3.35
CA LYS A 495 13.71 -18.68 2.03
C LYS A 495 15.21 -18.84 2.03
N ALA A 496 15.74 -19.48 1.00
CA ALA A 496 17.18 -19.54 0.72
C ALA A 496 17.43 -19.05 -0.70
N GLY A 497 18.41 -18.21 -0.90
CA GLY A 497 18.81 -17.67 -2.20
C GLY A 497 20.32 -17.62 -2.34
N TYR A 498 20.80 -17.92 -3.55
CA TYR A 498 22.20 -17.82 -3.92
C TYR A 498 22.32 -17.15 -5.28
N THR A 499 23.17 -16.12 -5.37
CA THR A 499 23.45 -15.38 -6.60
C THR A 499 24.90 -15.61 -6.99
N PHE A 500 25.10 -16.26 -8.11
CA PHE A 500 26.38 -16.47 -8.73
C PHE A 500 26.66 -15.37 -9.76
N TYR A 501 27.79 -14.68 -9.65
CA TYR A 501 28.22 -13.66 -10.60
C TYR A 501 29.24 -14.24 -11.60
N PHE A 502 29.03 -13.96 -12.90
CA PHE A 502 29.97 -14.37 -13.99
C PHE A 502 31.15 -13.39 -14.14
N SER A 503 31.42 -12.57 -13.15
CA SER A 503 32.50 -11.59 -13.09
C SER A 503 33.27 -11.74 -11.77
N ASP A 504 34.32 -10.97 -11.57
CA ASP A 504 35.13 -10.95 -10.32
C ASP A 504 34.36 -10.43 -9.09
N LYS A 505 33.08 -10.28 -9.21
CA LYS A 505 32.18 -9.85 -8.13
C LYS A 505 31.90 -11.03 -7.20
N ALA A 506 32.01 -10.78 -5.90
CA ALA A 506 31.72 -11.82 -4.90
C ALA A 506 30.26 -12.28 -4.98
N ASP A 507 30.07 -13.58 -4.93
CA ASP A 507 28.76 -14.23 -4.86
C ASP A 507 27.99 -13.77 -3.62
N LYS A 508 26.68 -13.79 -3.71
CA LYS A 508 25.79 -13.42 -2.61
C LYS A 508 24.90 -14.59 -2.25
N TRP A 509 24.63 -14.71 -0.98
CA TRP A 509 23.63 -15.64 -0.48
C TRP A 509 22.81 -15.00 0.63
N GLU A 510 21.59 -15.47 0.80
CA GLU A 510 20.69 -15.05 1.85
C GLU A 510 19.85 -16.24 2.31
N VAL A 511 19.74 -16.40 3.62
CA VAL A 511 18.78 -17.33 4.23
C VAL A 511 17.90 -16.53 5.19
N LYS A 512 16.58 -16.66 5.05
CA LYS A 512 15.60 -16.07 5.95
C LYS A 512 14.75 -17.17 6.56
N ALA A 513 14.49 -17.06 7.84
CA ALA A 513 13.56 -17.91 8.58
C ALA A 513 12.53 -17.05 9.31
N TYR A 514 11.31 -17.52 9.37
CA TYR A 514 10.19 -16.89 10.06
C TYR A 514 9.42 -17.96 10.84
N VAL A 515 9.09 -17.66 12.07
CA VAL A 515 8.23 -18.49 12.92
C VAL A 515 7.16 -17.62 13.59
N ARG A 516 5.92 -18.13 13.63
CA ARG A 516 4.78 -17.52 14.32
C ARG A 516 4.28 -18.47 15.42
N PHE A 517 3.96 -17.95 16.59
CA PHE A 517 3.47 -18.67 17.76
C PHE A 517 2.37 -17.90 18.49
#